data_2e35ea098ab446a6c512b40fb0005fce
#
_entry.id   2e35ea098ab446a6c512b40fb0005fce
#
_cell.length_a   1.000
_cell.length_b   1.000
_cell.length_c   1.000
_cell.angle_alpha   90.00
_cell.angle_beta   90.00
_cell.angle_gamma   90.00
#
_symmetry.space_group_name_H-M   'P 1'
#
loop_
_entity.id
_entity.type
_entity.pdbx_description
1 polymer ?
#
loop_
_entity_poly.entity_id
_entity_poly.type
_entity_poly.pdbx_seq_one_letter_code
_entity_poly.pdbx_strand_id
1 'polypeptide(L)'
;SGIDGTVSTAVGAALAHQADGGGEAFALLGDLTLLHDQNGLLLGPQEPRPDLAVVVVNNDGGGIFSGLEQAGHPDFERVFGTPHGVSVEQVAAVADLPYTHLEWAADLPKALLGEGLRLVEVRTDRAASARLRRALQDAVAEAVADTVR
;
A
#
# COMPACT_ATOMS: atom_id res chain seq x y z
N SER A 1 -1.47 11.59 -9.94
CA SER A 1 -1.98 10.63 -10.93
C SER A 1 -1.38 9.26 -10.68
N GLY A 2 -2.07 8.21 -11.13
CA GLY A 2 -1.58 6.82 -11.04
C GLY A 2 -2.03 6.05 -9.80
N ILE A 3 -2.94 6.58 -9.00
CA ILE A 3 -3.56 5.85 -7.89
C ILE A 3 -5.02 5.46 -8.17
N ASP A 4 -5.64 6.06 -9.19
CA ASP A 4 -7.00 5.71 -9.63
C ASP A 4 -7.02 4.31 -10.26
N GLY A 5 -8.04 3.51 -9.94
CA GLY A 5 -8.26 2.20 -10.52
C GLY A 5 -7.20 1.15 -10.19
N THR A 6 -6.32 1.38 -9.21
CA THR A 6 -5.22 0.47 -8.88
C THR A 6 -5.73 -0.85 -8.30
N VAL A 7 -6.72 -0.81 -7.41
CA VAL A 7 -7.32 -2.03 -6.82
C VAL A 7 -8.05 -2.82 -7.89
N SER A 8 -8.89 -2.15 -8.69
CA SER A 8 -9.62 -2.77 -9.81
C SER A 8 -8.67 -3.40 -10.82
N THR A 9 -7.54 -2.74 -11.12
CA THR A 9 -6.50 -3.28 -12.00
C THR A 9 -5.85 -4.52 -11.39
N ALA A 10 -5.52 -4.50 -10.10
CA ALA A 10 -4.93 -5.65 -9.42
C ALA A 10 -5.87 -6.86 -9.42
N VAL A 11 -7.16 -6.64 -9.16
CA VAL A 11 -8.21 -7.68 -9.23
C VAL A 11 -8.29 -8.26 -10.64
N GLY A 12 -8.38 -7.41 -11.67
CA GLY A 12 -8.45 -7.86 -13.07
C GLY A 12 -7.20 -8.61 -13.52
N ALA A 13 -6.01 -8.13 -13.14
CA ALA A 13 -4.75 -8.79 -13.46
C ALA A 13 -4.63 -10.16 -12.77
N ALA A 14 -5.03 -10.27 -11.51
CA ALA A 14 -5.03 -11.53 -10.78
C ALA A 14 -5.99 -12.56 -11.42
N LEU A 15 -7.21 -12.13 -11.77
CA LEU A 15 -8.19 -12.99 -12.46
C LEU A 15 -7.64 -13.48 -13.81
N ALA A 16 -7.05 -12.60 -14.61
CA ALA A 16 -6.47 -12.98 -15.91
C ALA A 16 -5.32 -13.97 -15.73
N HIS A 17 -4.39 -13.69 -14.79
CA HIS A 17 -3.27 -14.58 -14.47
C HIS A 17 -3.74 -15.98 -14.08
N GLN A 18 -4.76 -16.07 -13.24
CA GLN A 18 -5.31 -17.34 -12.74
C GLN A 18 -6.13 -18.10 -13.80
N ALA A 19 -6.80 -17.38 -14.69
CA ALA A 19 -7.48 -18.00 -15.84
C ALA A 19 -6.50 -18.71 -16.77
N ASP A 20 -5.25 -18.24 -16.84
CA ASP A 20 -4.16 -18.87 -17.62
C ASP A 20 -3.38 -19.92 -16.82
N GLY A 21 -3.91 -20.35 -15.65
CA GLY A 21 -3.28 -21.37 -14.80
C GLY A 21 -2.21 -20.84 -13.86
N GLY A 22 -2.13 -19.53 -13.68
CA GLY A 22 -1.26 -18.89 -12.69
C GLY A 22 -1.72 -19.13 -11.26
N GLY A 23 -0.81 -18.92 -10.30
CA GLY A 23 -1.06 -19.08 -8.87
C GLY A 23 -1.59 -17.81 -8.20
N GLU A 24 -1.41 -17.76 -6.89
CA GLU A 24 -1.71 -16.62 -6.03
C GLU A 24 -1.08 -15.32 -6.54
N ALA A 25 -1.78 -14.22 -6.38
CA ALA A 25 -1.32 -12.89 -6.77
C ALA A 25 -1.16 -11.97 -5.55
N PHE A 26 -0.28 -10.98 -5.67
CA PHE A 26 -0.01 -10.00 -4.62
C PHE A 26 -0.06 -8.58 -5.18
N ALA A 27 -0.74 -7.68 -4.48
CA ALA A 27 -0.72 -6.26 -4.78
C ALA A 27 -0.16 -5.48 -3.59
N LEU A 28 0.84 -4.63 -3.82
CA LEU A 28 1.41 -3.73 -2.81
C LEU A 28 1.02 -2.31 -3.15
N LEU A 29 0.34 -1.64 -2.23
CA LEU A 29 -0.14 -0.27 -2.44
C LEU A 29 -0.17 0.54 -1.13
N GLY A 30 -0.26 1.86 -1.27
CA GLY A 30 -0.44 2.76 -0.13
C GLY A 30 -1.91 2.91 0.26
N ASP A 31 -2.12 3.47 1.45
CA ASP A 31 -3.45 3.77 2.00
C ASP A 31 -4.29 4.69 1.10
N LEU A 32 -3.72 5.80 0.62
CA LEU A 32 -4.42 6.70 -0.30
C LEU A 32 -4.78 6.01 -1.63
N THR A 33 -3.94 5.09 -2.10
CA THR A 33 -4.22 4.30 -3.31
C THR A 33 -5.40 3.35 -3.08
N LEU A 34 -5.45 2.70 -1.91
CA LEU A 34 -6.59 1.88 -1.51
C LEU A 34 -7.87 2.71 -1.48
N LEU A 35 -7.84 3.86 -0.78
CA LEU A 35 -9.02 4.71 -0.59
C LEU A 35 -9.54 5.30 -1.90
N HIS A 36 -8.67 5.58 -2.86
CA HIS A 36 -9.07 6.07 -4.19
C HIS A 36 -9.86 5.05 -5.00
N ASP A 37 -9.62 3.74 -4.80
CA ASP A 37 -10.24 2.67 -5.57
C ASP A 37 -10.75 1.53 -4.69
N GLN A 38 -11.14 1.82 -3.45
CA GLN A 38 -11.67 0.82 -2.52
C GLN A 38 -12.90 0.07 -3.08
N ASN A 39 -13.66 0.72 -3.96
CA ASN A 39 -14.80 0.07 -4.62
C ASN A 39 -14.39 -1.07 -5.55
N GLY A 40 -13.14 -1.13 -5.99
CA GLY A 40 -12.57 -2.26 -6.72
C GLY A 40 -12.54 -3.58 -5.93
N LEU A 41 -12.73 -3.50 -4.59
CA LEU A 41 -12.89 -4.68 -3.73
C LEU A 41 -14.33 -5.25 -3.76
N LEU A 42 -15.31 -4.48 -4.24
CA LEU A 42 -16.73 -4.85 -4.22
C LEU A 42 -17.05 -5.69 -5.45
N LEU A 43 -16.95 -6.99 -5.31
CA LEU A 43 -17.32 -7.95 -6.36
C LEU A 43 -18.72 -8.48 -6.11
N GLY A 44 -19.53 -8.51 -7.17
CA GLY A 44 -20.89 -9.09 -7.11
C GLY A 44 -20.86 -10.56 -6.69
N PRO A 45 -21.99 -11.10 -6.18
CA PRO A 45 -22.02 -12.46 -5.63
C PRO A 45 -21.83 -13.56 -6.69
N GLN A 46 -21.98 -13.23 -7.97
CA GLN A 46 -21.80 -14.15 -9.09
C GLN A 46 -20.50 -13.90 -9.88
N GLU A 47 -19.76 -12.87 -9.49
CA GLU A 47 -18.49 -12.55 -10.15
C GLU A 47 -17.36 -13.42 -9.63
N PRO A 48 -16.39 -13.81 -10.49
CA PRO A 48 -15.22 -14.54 -10.06
C PRO A 48 -14.40 -13.72 -9.05
N ARG A 49 -13.89 -14.38 -8.01
CA ARG A 49 -13.02 -13.77 -7.01
C ARG A 49 -11.59 -14.27 -7.19
N PRO A 50 -10.59 -13.38 -7.29
CA PRO A 50 -9.21 -13.81 -7.42
C PRO A 50 -8.65 -14.32 -6.09
N ASP A 51 -7.64 -15.16 -6.15
CA ASP A 51 -6.72 -15.40 -5.04
C ASP A 51 -5.67 -14.29 -5.03
N LEU A 52 -5.96 -13.23 -4.26
CA LEU A 52 -5.18 -11.98 -4.24
C LEU A 52 -5.03 -11.45 -2.82
N ALA A 53 -3.79 -11.35 -2.34
CA ALA A 53 -3.49 -10.59 -1.14
C ALA A 53 -3.16 -9.13 -1.49
N VAL A 54 -3.98 -8.19 -1.02
CA VAL A 54 -3.76 -6.76 -1.14
C VAL A 54 -3.03 -6.27 0.10
N VAL A 55 -1.74 -5.99 -0.02
CA VAL A 55 -0.90 -5.47 1.06
C VAL A 55 -0.94 -3.94 1.05
N VAL A 56 -1.47 -3.36 2.11
CA VAL A 56 -1.65 -1.92 2.26
C VAL A 56 -0.61 -1.37 3.23
N VAL A 57 0.32 -0.57 2.74
CA VAL A 57 1.23 0.20 3.59
C VAL A 57 0.51 1.46 4.02
N ASN A 58 -0.02 1.44 5.26
CA ASN A 58 -0.78 2.54 5.83
C ASN A 58 0.14 3.44 6.65
N ASN A 59 0.36 4.65 6.17
CA ASN A 59 1.09 5.71 6.87
C ASN A 59 0.23 6.93 7.19
N ASP A 60 -1.09 6.78 7.06
CA ASP A 60 -2.11 7.82 7.28
C ASP A 60 -1.88 9.04 6.38
N GLY A 61 -1.69 8.82 5.06
CA GLY A 61 -1.70 9.91 4.09
C GLY A 61 -0.53 9.96 3.09
N GLY A 62 -0.24 11.16 2.60
CA GLY A 62 0.68 11.45 1.51
C GLY A 62 2.16 11.40 1.87
N GLY A 63 2.68 10.30 2.42
CA GLY A 63 4.07 10.16 2.86
C GLY A 63 5.13 10.42 1.78
N ILE A 64 4.78 10.20 0.50
CA ILE A 64 5.68 10.48 -0.63
C ILE A 64 6.07 11.95 -0.70
N PHE A 65 5.19 12.86 -0.33
CA PHE A 65 5.42 14.32 -0.41
C PHE A 65 6.41 14.83 0.64
N SER A 66 6.74 14.05 1.67
CA SER A 66 7.76 14.40 2.67
C SER A 66 9.18 14.52 2.08
N GLY A 67 9.39 14.09 0.84
CA GLY A 67 10.64 14.26 0.11
C GLY A 67 10.71 15.52 -0.76
N LEU A 68 9.64 16.33 -0.80
CA LEU A 68 9.58 17.55 -1.59
C LEU A 68 10.03 18.77 -0.77
N GLU A 69 10.37 19.86 -1.46
CA GLU A 69 10.78 21.14 -0.84
C GLU A 69 9.71 21.73 0.08
N GLN A 70 8.42 21.43 -0.17
CA GLN A 70 7.29 21.90 0.63
C GLN A 70 7.16 21.20 1.99
N ALA A 71 7.94 20.17 2.27
CA ALA A 71 7.85 19.38 3.51
C ALA A 71 8.00 20.19 4.81
N GLY A 72 8.68 21.35 4.74
CA GLY A 72 8.86 22.28 5.86
C GLY A 72 7.77 23.33 6.02
N HIS A 73 6.75 23.37 5.13
CA HIS A 73 5.70 24.40 5.19
C HIS A 73 4.72 24.10 6.36
N PRO A 74 4.27 25.14 7.11
CA PRO A 74 3.32 24.95 8.21
C PRO A 74 2.02 24.22 7.83
N ASP A 75 1.54 24.42 6.59
CA ASP A 75 0.34 23.75 6.08
C ASP A 75 0.60 22.40 5.43
N PHE A 76 1.83 21.87 5.49
CA PHE A 76 2.21 20.64 4.80
C PHE A 76 1.26 19.48 5.12
N GLU A 77 0.99 19.23 6.40
CA GLU A 77 0.12 18.12 6.80
C GLU A 77 -1.30 18.27 6.26
N ARG A 78 -1.82 19.50 6.22
CA ARG A 78 -3.18 19.77 5.73
C ARG A 78 -3.31 19.63 4.21
N VAL A 79 -2.27 20.02 3.45
CA VAL A 79 -2.34 20.15 1.98
C VAL A 79 -1.73 18.95 1.27
N PHE A 80 -0.65 18.38 1.80
CA PHE A 80 0.11 17.29 1.19
C PHE A 80 0.07 15.99 2.02
N GLY A 81 0.24 16.09 3.32
CA GLY A 81 0.16 14.94 4.24
C GLY A 81 -1.23 14.34 4.25
N THR A 82 -2.24 15.20 4.28
CA THR A 82 -3.66 14.83 4.21
C THR A 82 -4.02 13.58 5.06
N PRO A 83 -3.73 13.58 6.38
CA PRO A 83 -4.07 12.45 7.23
C PRO A 83 -5.58 12.19 7.18
N HIS A 84 -5.96 10.94 6.97
CA HIS A 84 -7.36 10.58 6.71
C HIS A 84 -8.03 9.88 7.91
N GLY A 85 -7.27 9.24 8.80
CA GLY A 85 -7.80 8.53 9.98
C GLY A 85 -8.74 7.37 9.66
N VAL A 86 -8.77 6.88 8.42
CA VAL A 86 -9.66 5.79 7.99
C VAL A 86 -9.11 4.45 8.44
N SER A 87 -9.98 3.59 8.99
CA SER A 87 -9.63 2.20 9.32
C SER A 87 -9.66 1.32 8.09
N VAL A 88 -8.53 0.70 7.74
CA VAL A 88 -8.45 -0.30 6.66
C VAL A 88 -9.27 -1.54 6.99
N GLU A 89 -9.39 -1.90 8.28
CA GLU A 89 -10.28 -2.97 8.74
C GLU A 89 -11.75 -2.70 8.38
N GLN A 90 -12.21 -1.45 8.55
CA GLN A 90 -13.57 -1.07 8.16
C GLN A 90 -13.77 -1.12 6.63
N VAL A 91 -12.76 -0.77 5.85
CA VAL A 91 -12.79 -0.93 4.39
C VAL A 91 -12.93 -2.41 4.01
N ALA A 92 -12.16 -3.29 4.65
CA ALA A 92 -12.29 -4.74 4.44
C ALA A 92 -13.69 -5.25 4.82
N ALA A 93 -14.24 -4.77 5.95
CA ALA A 93 -15.57 -5.16 6.41
C ALA A 93 -16.68 -4.73 5.44
N VAL A 94 -16.58 -3.58 4.79
CA VAL A 94 -17.55 -3.14 3.75
C VAL A 94 -17.59 -4.12 2.58
N ALA A 95 -16.45 -4.70 2.21
CA ALA A 95 -16.32 -5.65 1.12
C ALA A 95 -16.47 -7.13 1.57
N ASP A 96 -16.74 -7.38 2.84
CA ASP A 96 -16.81 -8.72 3.45
C ASP A 96 -15.55 -9.54 3.19
N LEU A 97 -14.37 -8.92 3.37
CA LEU A 97 -13.07 -9.54 3.13
C LEU A 97 -12.32 -9.86 4.42
N PRO A 98 -11.54 -10.96 4.43
CA PRO A 98 -10.57 -11.21 5.48
C PRO A 98 -9.59 -10.06 5.63
N TYR A 99 -9.29 -9.67 6.88
CA TYR A 99 -8.35 -8.62 7.21
C TYR A 99 -7.31 -9.11 8.22
N THR A 100 -6.05 -8.74 7.98
CA THR A 100 -4.94 -8.99 8.90
C THR A 100 -4.14 -7.72 9.10
N HIS A 101 -3.99 -7.28 10.36
CA HIS A 101 -3.05 -6.24 10.73
C HIS A 101 -1.71 -6.86 11.14
N LEU A 102 -0.61 -6.32 10.62
CA LEU A 102 0.75 -6.72 10.99
C LEU A 102 1.35 -5.73 11.98
N GLU A 103 1.75 -6.24 13.14
CA GLU A 103 2.57 -5.47 14.08
C GLU A 103 4.05 -5.44 13.66
N TRP A 104 4.53 -6.52 13.06
CA TRP A 104 5.92 -6.69 12.66
C TRP A 104 6.03 -7.10 11.20
N ALA A 105 6.87 -6.41 10.44
CA ALA A 105 7.11 -6.73 9.03
C ALA A 105 7.63 -8.18 8.82
N ALA A 106 8.28 -8.75 9.83
CA ALA A 106 8.75 -10.14 9.81
C ALA A 106 7.62 -11.18 9.70
N ASP A 107 6.38 -10.80 10.10
CA ASP A 107 5.21 -11.68 10.01
C ASP A 107 4.53 -11.65 8.64
N LEU A 108 4.98 -10.78 7.73
CA LEU A 108 4.41 -10.65 6.40
C LEU A 108 4.33 -11.98 5.64
N PRO A 109 5.38 -12.83 5.59
CA PRO A 109 5.28 -14.12 4.90
C PRO A 109 4.13 -15.01 5.40
N LYS A 110 3.86 -14.97 6.72
CA LYS A 110 2.76 -15.73 7.33
C LYS A 110 1.40 -15.11 6.99
N ALA A 111 1.30 -13.79 7.00
CA ALA A 111 0.05 -13.09 6.69
C ALA A 111 -0.32 -13.18 5.21
N LEU A 112 0.63 -13.44 4.35
CA LEU A 112 0.38 -13.69 2.92
C LEU A 112 -0.18 -15.09 2.65
N LEU A 113 -0.03 -16.04 3.59
CA LEU A 113 -0.62 -17.36 3.44
C LEU A 113 -2.13 -17.29 3.56
N GLY A 114 -2.84 -17.88 2.62
CA GLY A 114 -4.31 -17.90 2.60
C GLY A 114 -4.84 -18.01 1.18
N GLU A 115 -6.14 -18.04 1.04
CA GLU A 115 -6.83 -18.15 -0.24
C GLU A 115 -7.84 -17.01 -0.38
N GLY A 116 -8.13 -16.65 -1.63
CA GLY A 116 -9.12 -15.65 -1.98
C GLY A 116 -8.65 -14.20 -1.84
N LEU A 117 -9.56 -13.27 -2.09
CA LEU A 117 -9.31 -11.84 -1.98
C LEU A 117 -9.27 -11.43 -0.50
N ARG A 118 -8.17 -10.81 -0.05
CA ARG A 118 -7.94 -10.44 1.35
C ARG A 118 -7.09 -9.18 1.48
N LEU A 119 -7.22 -8.48 2.60
CA LEU A 119 -6.45 -7.28 2.94
C LEU A 119 -5.43 -7.58 4.05
N VAL A 120 -4.20 -7.14 3.86
CA VAL A 120 -3.12 -7.19 4.84
C VAL A 120 -2.62 -5.77 5.07
N GLU A 121 -2.76 -5.22 6.28
CA GLU A 121 -2.32 -3.88 6.62
C GLU A 121 -0.97 -3.89 7.33
N VAL A 122 -0.04 -3.06 6.84
CA VAL A 122 1.24 -2.75 7.48
C VAL A 122 1.23 -1.28 7.86
N ARG A 123 1.15 -0.96 9.15
CA ARG A 123 1.20 0.43 9.61
C ARG A 123 2.63 0.92 9.73
N THR A 124 2.85 2.16 9.27
CA THR A 124 4.15 2.82 9.33
C THR A 124 3.99 4.28 9.79
N ASP A 125 5.08 4.83 10.35
CA ASP A 125 5.12 6.26 10.72
C ASP A 125 5.76 7.08 9.59
N ARG A 126 5.05 8.12 9.11
CA ARG A 126 5.50 8.97 8.00
C ARG A 126 6.78 9.72 8.32
N ALA A 127 6.89 10.25 9.55
CA ALA A 127 8.06 11.02 9.94
C ALA A 127 9.30 10.12 10.08
N ALA A 128 9.14 8.92 10.65
CA ALA A 128 10.21 7.93 10.72
C ALA A 128 10.66 7.48 9.33
N SER A 129 9.71 7.21 8.43
CA SER A 129 9.97 6.82 7.04
C SER A 129 10.71 7.93 6.27
N ALA A 130 10.34 9.21 6.48
CA ALA A 130 11.01 10.34 5.87
C ALA A 130 12.45 10.51 6.37
N ARG A 131 12.70 10.29 7.69
CA ARG A 131 14.05 10.30 8.25
C ARG A 131 14.92 9.18 7.69
N LEU A 132 14.38 7.95 7.65
CA LEU A 132 15.09 6.80 7.09
C LEU A 132 15.45 7.02 5.61
N ARG A 133 14.51 7.53 4.82
CA ARG A 133 14.76 7.82 3.40
C ARG A 133 15.91 8.82 3.22
N ARG A 134 15.92 9.89 3.98
CA ARG A 134 17.03 10.87 3.95
C ARG A 134 18.35 10.22 4.29
N ALA A 135 18.41 9.47 5.39
CA ALA A 135 19.64 8.79 5.80
C ALA A 135 20.18 7.82 4.72
N LEU A 136 19.27 7.10 4.04
CA LEU A 136 19.62 6.22 2.93
C LEU A 136 20.13 7.01 1.70
N GLN A 137 19.51 8.13 1.38
CA GLN A 137 19.95 9.01 0.28
C GLN A 137 21.35 9.58 0.54
N ASP A 138 21.59 10.05 1.77
CA ASP A 138 22.88 10.59 2.18
C ASP A 138 23.97 9.52 2.10
N ALA A 139 23.72 8.31 2.62
CA ALA A 139 24.65 7.20 2.55
C ALA A 139 24.98 6.77 1.12
N VAL A 140 23.97 6.74 0.24
CA VAL A 140 24.18 6.44 -1.19
C VAL A 140 25.00 7.53 -1.87
N ALA A 141 24.69 8.80 -1.60
CA ALA A 141 25.44 9.93 -2.17
C ALA A 141 26.92 9.90 -1.75
N GLU A 142 27.22 9.60 -0.48
CA GLU A 142 28.58 9.44 0.03
C GLU A 142 29.30 8.27 -0.66
N ALA A 143 28.69 7.09 -0.74
CA ALA A 143 29.28 5.92 -1.39
C ALA A 143 29.56 6.16 -2.89
N VAL A 144 28.68 6.85 -3.60
CA VAL A 144 28.90 7.23 -4.99
C VAL A 144 30.05 8.22 -5.13
N ALA A 145 30.13 9.24 -4.27
CA ALA A 145 31.22 10.22 -4.30
C ALA A 145 32.59 9.57 -4.06
N ASP A 146 32.67 8.56 -3.20
CA ASP A 146 33.91 7.80 -2.94
C ASP A 146 34.33 6.89 -4.09
N THR A 147 33.37 6.42 -4.90
CA THR A 147 33.64 5.55 -6.06
C THR A 147 34.15 6.33 -7.28
N VAL A 148 33.87 7.62 -7.37
CA VAL A 148 34.22 8.51 -8.50
C VAL A 148 35.58 9.23 -8.29
N ARG A 149 36.17 9.10 -7.12
CA ARG A 149 37.51 9.61 -6.80
C ARG A 149 38.60 8.58 -7.14
#